data_dd75397a41b6451cb1a4e7a8777b6014
#
_entry.id   dd75397a41b6451cb1a4e7a8777b6014
#
_cell.length_a   1.000
_cell.length_b   1.000
_cell.length_c   1.000
_cell.angle_alpha   90.00
_cell.angle_beta   90.00
_cell.angle_gamma   90.00
#
_symmetry.space_group_name_H-M   'P 1'
#
loop_
_entity.id
_entity.type
_entity.pdbx_description
1 polymer ?
#
loop_
_entity_poly.entity_id
_entity_poly.type
_entity_poly.pdbx_seq_one_letter_code
_entity_poly.pdbx_strand_id
1 'polypeptide(L)'
;MLFGLIRVALGAIIFLFSFLLIQRSRICHKRTWIVSAFIITIALAAASAFIPVEDTFVTFSSAEKAYHYNHSGSVMLEVRGKKTSFLVGKRGNAYEYAIIPKVEHGWKLGLGVDIEQVGQIASDGVFIQVYKHKKSEECFIVVQAVQGGMADISDMQNSEFLYLEEQNRALNNSFYTYYAYIGNLNDEYALTVNGVRITPCQA
;
A
#
# COMPACT_ATOMS: atom_id res chain seq x y z
N MET A 1 1.33 1.43 -15.53
CA MET A 1 1.84 0.93 -16.84
C MET A 1 3.24 1.40 -17.18
N LEU A 2 3.62 2.63 -16.90
CA LEU A 2 4.97 3.17 -17.20
C LEU A 2 6.09 2.40 -16.47
N PHE A 3 5.83 1.99 -15.26
CA PHE A 3 6.72 1.22 -14.38
C PHE A 3 7.23 -0.10 -15.00
N GLY A 4 6.32 -0.90 -15.58
CA GLY A 4 6.71 -2.15 -16.25
C GLY A 4 7.54 -1.92 -17.52
N LEU A 5 7.24 -0.86 -18.27
CA LEU A 5 7.96 -0.50 -19.49
C LEU A 5 9.42 -0.11 -19.21
N ILE A 6 9.68 0.67 -18.16
CA ILE A 6 11.04 1.08 -17.77
C ILE A 6 11.89 -0.14 -17.40
N ARG A 7 11.34 -1.09 -16.65
CA ARG A 7 12.04 -2.32 -16.25
C ARG A 7 12.35 -3.25 -17.42
N VAL A 8 11.38 -3.40 -18.34
CA VAL A 8 11.59 -4.18 -19.56
C VAL A 8 12.67 -3.53 -20.42
N ALA A 9 12.64 -2.21 -20.58
CA ALA A 9 13.67 -1.49 -21.34
C ALA A 9 15.06 -1.62 -20.71
N LEU A 10 15.18 -1.51 -19.39
CA LEU A 10 16.43 -1.72 -18.65
C LEU A 10 16.96 -3.15 -18.82
N GLY A 11 16.08 -4.14 -18.70
CA GLY A 11 16.43 -5.55 -18.94
C GLY A 11 16.93 -5.79 -20.35
N ALA A 12 16.26 -5.22 -21.36
CA ALA A 12 16.67 -5.32 -22.76
C ALA A 12 18.05 -4.67 -23.01
N ILE A 13 18.33 -3.52 -22.41
CA ILE A 13 19.62 -2.82 -22.51
C ILE A 13 20.74 -3.67 -21.89
N ILE A 14 20.51 -4.22 -20.69
CA ILE A 14 21.49 -5.07 -20.00
C ILE A 14 21.76 -6.33 -20.81
N PHE A 15 20.72 -6.96 -21.35
CA PHE A 15 20.89 -8.14 -22.21
C PHE A 15 21.67 -7.81 -23.48
N LEU A 16 21.33 -6.73 -24.18
CA LEU A 16 22.01 -6.32 -25.42
C LEU A 16 23.50 -6.04 -25.16
N PHE A 17 23.82 -5.35 -24.08
CA PHE A 17 25.21 -5.08 -23.69
C PHE A 17 25.96 -6.36 -23.37
N SER A 18 25.38 -7.27 -22.61
CA SER A 18 25.96 -8.57 -22.29
C SER A 18 26.16 -9.40 -23.53
N PHE A 19 25.22 -9.42 -24.46
CA PHE A 19 25.32 -10.12 -25.76
C PHE A 19 26.46 -9.59 -26.59
N LEU A 20 26.63 -8.28 -26.73
CA LEU A 20 27.73 -7.66 -27.48
C LEU A 20 29.09 -7.99 -26.86
N LEU A 21 29.21 -7.99 -25.53
CA LEU A 21 30.42 -8.36 -24.83
C LEU A 21 30.81 -9.85 -25.08
N ILE A 22 29.82 -10.75 -25.01
CA ILE A 22 30.04 -12.17 -25.27
C ILE A 22 30.44 -12.41 -26.73
N GLN A 23 29.81 -11.73 -27.68
CA GLN A 23 30.15 -11.82 -29.09
C GLN A 23 31.59 -11.37 -29.36
N ARG A 24 32.03 -10.28 -28.72
CA ARG A 24 33.38 -9.73 -28.89
C ARG A 24 34.45 -10.53 -28.15
N SER A 25 34.09 -11.31 -27.15
CA SER A 25 35.03 -12.14 -26.37
C SER A 25 35.51 -13.37 -27.15
N ARG A 26 36.71 -13.90 -26.79
CA ARG A 26 37.25 -15.14 -27.32
C ARG A 26 36.84 -16.39 -26.51
N ILE A 27 35.69 -16.31 -25.82
CA ILE A 27 35.22 -17.39 -24.94
C ILE A 27 34.74 -18.58 -25.77
N CYS A 28 35.14 -19.79 -25.35
CA CYS A 28 34.59 -21.05 -25.88
C CYS A 28 33.12 -21.18 -25.44
N HIS A 29 32.27 -21.85 -26.22
CA HIS A 29 30.85 -22.08 -25.91
C HIS A 29 29.99 -20.80 -25.81
N LYS A 30 30.19 -19.85 -26.71
CA LYS A 30 29.44 -18.58 -26.75
C LYS A 30 27.92 -18.77 -26.66
N ARG A 31 27.38 -19.80 -27.27
CA ARG A 31 25.93 -20.11 -27.26
C ARG A 31 25.41 -20.36 -25.85
N THR A 32 26.15 -21.12 -25.05
CA THR A 32 25.81 -21.41 -23.66
C THR A 32 25.80 -20.12 -22.82
N TRP A 33 26.80 -19.25 -22.99
CA TRP A 33 26.91 -17.99 -22.30
C TRP A 33 25.78 -17.00 -22.65
N ILE A 34 25.34 -16.96 -23.92
CA ILE A 34 24.21 -16.14 -24.36
C ILE A 34 22.92 -16.62 -23.72
N VAL A 35 22.67 -17.94 -23.71
CA VAL A 35 21.49 -18.52 -23.06
C VAL A 35 21.50 -18.25 -21.56
N SER A 36 22.65 -18.42 -20.91
CA SER A 36 22.75 -18.09 -19.45
C SER A 36 22.51 -16.62 -19.17
N ALA A 37 23.06 -15.71 -19.98
CA ALA A 37 22.83 -14.28 -19.84
C ALA A 37 21.33 -13.91 -20.00
N PHE A 38 20.65 -14.56 -20.95
CA PHE A 38 19.23 -14.38 -21.17
C PHE A 38 18.39 -14.84 -19.96
N ILE A 39 18.67 -16.03 -19.43
CA ILE A 39 17.99 -16.58 -18.24
C ILE A 39 18.21 -15.68 -17.02
N ILE A 40 19.47 -15.24 -16.80
CA ILE A 40 19.80 -14.34 -15.68
C ILE A 40 19.06 -13.00 -15.83
N THR A 41 18.99 -12.45 -17.05
CA THR A 41 18.27 -11.18 -17.29
C THR A 41 16.79 -11.32 -16.99
N ILE A 42 16.15 -12.43 -17.39
CA ILE A 42 14.73 -12.70 -17.07
C ILE A 42 14.55 -12.86 -15.56
N ALA A 43 15.42 -13.59 -14.88
CA ALA A 43 15.35 -13.78 -13.43
C ALA A 43 15.50 -12.45 -12.67
N LEU A 44 16.44 -11.59 -13.10
CA LEU A 44 16.62 -10.26 -12.52
C LEU A 44 15.42 -9.35 -12.80
N ALA A 45 14.83 -9.39 -14.00
CA ALA A 45 13.64 -8.64 -14.32
C ALA A 45 12.43 -9.09 -13.48
N ALA A 46 12.26 -10.40 -13.27
CA ALA A 46 11.23 -10.95 -12.40
C ALA A 46 11.46 -10.56 -10.93
N ALA A 47 12.68 -10.69 -10.42
CA ALA A 47 13.03 -10.30 -9.05
C ALA A 47 12.82 -8.78 -8.82
N SER A 48 13.14 -7.94 -9.80
CA SER A 48 12.92 -6.50 -9.73
C SER A 48 11.43 -6.11 -9.68
N ALA A 49 10.52 -7.01 -10.08
CA ALA A 49 9.09 -6.76 -9.92
C ALA A 49 8.65 -6.72 -8.45
N PHE A 50 9.39 -7.39 -7.56
CA PHE A 50 9.11 -7.46 -6.13
C PHE A 50 9.90 -6.44 -5.29
N ILE A 51 10.94 -5.84 -5.86
CA ILE A 51 11.79 -4.87 -5.16
C ILE A 51 11.61 -3.49 -5.83
N PRO A 52 11.19 -2.44 -5.10
CA PRO A 52 11.10 -1.10 -5.68
C PRO A 52 12.50 -0.52 -5.80
N VAL A 53 13.22 -0.92 -6.86
CA VAL A 53 14.57 -0.39 -7.13
C VAL A 53 14.53 1.13 -7.25
N GLU A 54 13.41 1.65 -7.73
CA GLU A 54 13.13 3.08 -7.88
C GLU A 54 13.13 3.83 -6.55
N ASP A 55 12.75 3.17 -5.47
CA ASP A 55 12.76 3.77 -4.12
C ASP A 55 14.16 4.21 -3.68
N THR A 56 15.21 3.66 -4.30
CA THR A 56 16.59 4.08 -4.04
C THR A 56 16.87 5.46 -4.63
N PHE A 57 16.25 5.80 -5.76
CA PHE A 57 16.62 6.99 -6.55
C PHE A 57 15.51 8.05 -6.63
N VAL A 58 14.24 7.65 -6.42
CA VAL A 58 13.10 8.53 -6.62
C VAL A 58 12.43 8.86 -5.29
N THR A 59 12.18 10.15 -5.07
CA THR A 59 11.31 10.64 -4.02
C THR A 59 10.18 11.44 -4.66
N PHE A 60 8.98 11.29 -4.12
CA PHE A 60 7.78 11.96 -4.62
C PHE A 60 7.46 13.16 -3.73
N SER A 61 6.91 14.21 -4.34
CA SER A 61 6.54 15.43 -3.61
C SER A 61 5.27 15.29 -2.76
N SER A 62 4.47 14.22 -2.98
CA SER A 62 3.29 13.90 -2.17
C SER A 62 3.08 12.39 -2.12
N ALA A 63 2.36 11.91 -1.09
CA ALA A 63 1.95 10.52 -0.95
C ALA A 63 1.06 10.08 -2.12
N GLU A 64 0.17 10.96 -2.58
CA GLU A 64 -0.69 10.72 -3.74
C GLU A 64 0.11 10.47 -5.01
N LYS A 65 1.18 11.25 -5.29
CA LYS A 65 2.04 11.02 -6.46
C LYS A 65 2.78 9.69 -6.36
N ALA A 66 3.23 9.31 -5.17
CA ALA A 66 3.84 7.99 -4.94
C ALA A 66 2.82 6.87 -5.18
N TYR A 67 1.58 7.05 -4.72
CA TYR A 67 0.48 6.12 -4.98
C TYR A 67 0.22 5.95 -6.48
N HIS A 68 0.04 7.03 -7.22
CA HIS A 68 -0.26 6.98 -8.66
C HIS A 68 0.87 6.41 -9.51
N TYR A 69 2.10 6.40 -9.01
CA TYR A 69 3.20 5.73 -9.70
C TYR A 69 2.97 4.22 -9.80
N ASN A 70 2.38 3.61 -8.78
CA ASN A 70 2.21 2.17 -8.66
C ASN A 70 0.77 1.69 -8.88
N HIS A 71 -0.20 2.56 -8.62
CA HIS A 71 -1.63 2.26 -8.66
C HIS A 71 -2.34 3.10 -9.72
N SER A 72 -3.34 2.51 -10.36
CA SER A 72 -4.14 3.18 -11.41
C SER A 72 -5.45 3.77 -10.90
N GLY A 73 -5.78 3.54 -9.62
CA GLY A 73 -7.00 4.06 -9.00
C GLY A 73 -6.91 5.55 -8.67
N SER A 74 -8.06 6.19 -8.46
CA SER A 74 -8.13 7.54 -7.89
C SER A 74 -8.01 7.50 -6.40
N VAL A 75 -7.26 8.42 -5.79
CA VAL A 75 -7.22 8.59 -4.33
C VAL A 75 -8.52 9.25 -3.89
N MET A 76 -9.23 8.62 -2.95
CA MET A 76 -10.48 9.09 -2.39
C MET A 76 -10.26 9.78 -1.05
N LEU A 77 -9.29 9.29 -0.26
CA LEU A 77 -8.98 9.79 1.07
C LEU A 77 -7.51 9.60 1.39
N GLU A 78 -6.92 10.54 2.10
CA GLU A 78 -5.59 10.46 2.71
C GLU A 78 -5.71 10.70 4.22
N VAL A 79 -5.26 9.74 5.02
CA VAL A 79 -5.08 9.88 6.46
C VAL A 79 -3.61 10.02 6.76
N ARG A 80 -3.20 11.15 7.33
CA ARG A 80 -1.79 11.47 7.55
C ARG A 80 -1.34 11.03 8.93
N GLY A 81 -0.32 10.18 8.98
CA GLY A 81 0.47 9.90 10.16
C GLY A 81 1.68 10.83 10.25
N LYS A 82 2.55 10.59 11.24
CA LYS A 82 3.78 11.35 11.44
C LYS A 82 4.86 10.98 10.42
N LYS A 83 5.01 9.68 10.14
CA LYS A 83 6.04 9.12 9.26
C LYS A 83 5.47 8.39 8.04
N THR A 84 4.16 8.20 8.00
CA THR A 84 3.47 7.49 6.92
C THR A 84 2.16 8.18 6.59
N SER A 85 1.60 7.93 5.38
CA SER A 85 0.21 8.27 5.03
C SER A 85 -0.52 7.03 4.58
N PHE A 86 -1.72 6.85 5.07
CA PHE A 86 -2.66 5.82 4.61
C PHE A 86 -3.56 6.41 3.53
N LEU A 87 -3.52 5.79 2.36
CA LEU A 87 -4.30 6.21 1.20
C LEU A 87 -5.37 5.19 0.89
N VAL A 88 -6.58 5.67 0.71
CA VAL A 88 -7.72 4.90 0.22
C VAL A 88 -7.92 5.24 -1.24
N GLY A 89 -7.60 4.30 -2.11
CA GLY A 89 -7.81 4.43 -3.54
C GLY A 89 -9.03 3.67 -4.00
N LYS A 90 -9.57 4.04 -5.15
CA LYS A 90 -10.70 3.36 -5.80
C LYS A 90 -10.35 3.02 -7.25
N ARG A 91 -10.46 1.74 -7.59
CA ARG A 91 -10.28 1.23 -8.95
C ARG A 91 -11.53 0.47 -9.38
N GLY A 92 -12.34 1.09 -10.23
CA GLY A 92 -13.67 0.58 -10.55
C GLY A 92 -14.57 0.58 -9.31
N ASN A 93 -15.03 -0.60 -8.89
CA ASN A 93 -15.84 -0.77 -7.68
C ASN A 93 -15.03 -1.27 -6.46
N ALA A 94 -13.73 -1.48 -6.59
CA ALA A 94 -12.89 -1.98 -5.52
C ALA A 94 -12.10 -0.85 -4.85
N TYR A 95 -12.00 -0.91 -3.50
CA TYR A 95 -11.11 -0.07 -2.73
C TYR A 95 -9.74 -0.74 -2.60
N GLU A 96 -8.71 0.07 -2.70
CA GLU A 96 -7.32 -0.34 -2.53
C GLU A 96 -6.70 0.50 -1.42
N TYR A 97 -5.98 -0.14 -0.50
CA TYR A 97 -5.29 0.54 0.58
C TYR A 97 -3.79 0.58 0.31
N ALA A 98 -3.18 1.72 0.57
CA ALA A 98 -1.74 1.88 0.47
C ALA A 98 -1.21 2.67 1.67
N ILE A 99 -0.10 2.24 2.25
CA ILE A 99 0.63 3.02 3.26
C ILE A 99 1.92 3.49 2.62
N ILE A 100 2.06 4.80 2.50
CA ILE A 100 3.17 5.46 1.83
C ILE A 100 4.10 6.05 2.88
N PRO A 101 5.37 5.59 2.97
CA PRO A 101 6.31 6.10 3.93
C PRO A 101 6.84 7.49 3.55
N LYS A 102 6.93 8.37 4.54
CA LYS A 102 7.52 9.69 4.45
C LYS A 102 9.00 9.63 4.77
N VAL A 103 9.81 10.32 4.00
CA VAL A 103 11.25 10.48 4.24
C VAL A 103 11.59 11.98 4.32
N GLU A 104 12.83 12.31 4.67
CA GLU A 104 13.27 13.69 4.89
C GLU A 104 12.94 14.63 3.72
N HIS A 105 13.09 14.16 2.50
CA HIS A 105 12.90 14.98 1.29
C HIS A 105 11.69 14.57 0.44
N GLY A 106 10.66 13.95 1.04
CA GLY A 106 9.45 13.58 0.30
C GLY A 106 8.84 12.24 0.72
N TRP A 107 8.35 11.50 -0.26
CA TRP A 107 7.62 10.26 -0.06
C TRP A 107 8.27 9.14 -0.89
N LYS A 108 8.25 7.93 -0.37
CA LYS A 108 8.73 6.71 -1.05
C LYS A 108 7.55 5.87 -1.55
N LEU A 109 7.84 4.92 -2.42
CA LEU A 109 6.80 3.98 -2.84
C LEU A 109 6.42 3.07 -1.66
N GLY A 110 5.13 3.05 -1.34
CA GLY A 110 4.59 2.02 -0.47
C GLY A 110 4.28 0.79 -1.30
N LEU A 111 4.93 -0.33 -1.01
CA LEU A 111 4.54 -1.60 -1.60
C LEU A 111 3.37 -2.19 -0.83
N GLY A 112 2.40 -2.76 -1.55
CA GLY A 112 1.29 -3.47 -0.91
C GLY A 112 1.73 -4.61 0.03
N VAL A 113 2.92 -5.16 -0.21
CA VAL A 113 3.55 -6.18 0.65
C VAL A 113 4.12 -5.63 1.96
N ASP A 114 4.26 -4.31 2.07
CA ASP A 114 4.74 -3.63 3.28
C ASP A 114 3.59 -3.25 4.23
N ILE A 115 2.33 -3.50 3.83
CA ILE A 115 1.16 -3.31 4.67
C ILE A 115 0.90 -4.60 5.43
N GLU A 116 0.71 -4.48 6.73
CA GLU A 116 0.37 -5.57 7.63
C GLU A 116 -0.93 -5.24 8.34
N GLN A 117 -1.87 -6.20 8.34
CA GLN A 117 -3.05 -6.10 9.17
C GLN A 117 -2.72 -6.65 10.55
N VAL A 118 -2.71 -5.78 11.55
CA VAL A 118 -2.25 -6.12 12.92
C VAL A 118 -3.39 -6.27 13.91
N GLY A 119 -4.61 -6.02 13.48
CA GLY A 119 -5.80 -6.20 14.32
C GLY A 119 -7.06 -6.30 13.47
N GLN A 120 -8.00 -7.09 13.96
CA GLN A 120 -9.32 -7.22 13.37
C GLN A 120 -10.33 -7.62 14.45
N ILE A 121 -11.53 -7.05 14.38
CA ILE A 121 -12.68 -7.49 15.17
C ILE A 121 -13.98 -7.26 14.39
N ALA A 122 -14.92 -8.18 14.57
CA ALA A 122 -16.29 -8.01 14.10
C ALA A 122 -17.21 -8.23 15.31
N SER A 123 -17.95 -7.19 15.71
CA SER A 123 -18.87 -7.23 16.82
C SER A 123 -20.02 -6.24 16.61
N ASP A 124 -21.23 -6.64 16.94
CA ASP A 124 -22.43 -5.78 16.98
C ASP A 124 -22.68 -4.96 15.71
N GLY A 125 -22.40 -5.53 14.54
CA GLY A 125 -22.55 -4.85 13.25
C GLY A 125 -21.47 -3.82 12.95
N VAL A 126 -20.34 -3.88 13.68
CA VAL A 126 -19.15 -3.08 13.42
C VAL A 126 -18.02 -4.02 13.01
N PHE A 127 -17.32 -3.66 11.92
CA PHE A 127 -16.13 -4.34 11.47
C PHE A 127 -14.94 -3.39 11.53
N ILE A 128 -13.91 -3.78 12.26
CA ILE A 128 -12.73 -2.96 12.51
C ILE A 128 -11.51 -3.71 12.00
N GLN A 129 -10.66 -2.99 11.30
CA GLN A 129 -9.35 -3.48 10.85
C GLN A 129 -8.28 -2.45 11.21
N VAL A 130 -7.14 -2.94 11.65
CA VAL A 130 -5.97 -2.09 11.95
C VAL A 130 -4.83 -2.48 11.04
N TYR A 131 -4.26 -1.49 10.38
CA TYR A 131 -3.17 -1.63 9.43
C TYR A 131 -1.95 -0.87 9.91
N LYS A 132 -0.76 -1.42 9.66
CA LYS A 132 0.51 -0.71 9.81
C LYS A 132 1.44 -0.96 8.64
N HIS A 133 2.42 -0.09 8.47
CA HIS A 133 3.55 -0.36 7.59
C HIS A 133 4.58 -1.21 8.36
N LYS A 134 5.10 -2.29 7.75
CA LYS A 134 6.03 -3.25 8.41
C LYS A 134 7.25 -2.60 9.06
N LYS A 135 7.70 -1.46 8.54
CA LYS A 135 8.85 -0.72 9.05
C LYS A 135 8.47 0.46 9.95
N SER A 136 7.22 0.56 10.38
CA SER A 136 6.70 1.64 11.22
C SER A 136 5.84 1.08 12.33
N GLU A 137 5.86 1.73 13.48
CA GLU A 137 4.93 1.44 14.57
C GLU A 137 3.60 2.21 14.43
N GLU A 138 3.50 3.05 13.39
CA GLU A 138 2.29 3.82 13.13
C GLU A 138 1.17 2.94 12.60
N CYS A 139 0.02 3.02 13.25
CA CYS A 139 -1.17 2.27 12.91
C CYS A 139 -2.28 3.18 12.36
N PHE A 140 -3.07 2.60 11.48
CA PHE A 140 -4.27 3.21 10.93
C PHE A 140 -5.44 2.25 11.13
N ILE A 141 -6.55 2.81 11.56
CA ILE A 141 -7.77 2.05 11.82
C ILE A 141 -8.81 2.32 10.75
N VAL A 142 -9.48 1.27 10.33
CA VAL A 142 -10.62 1.28 9.41
C VAL A 142 -11.82 0.71 10.16
N VAL A 143 -12.89 1.49 10.26
CA VAL A 143 -14.12 1.10 10.95
C VAL A 143 -15.28 1.13 9.97
N GLN A 144 -15.90 0.00 9.75
CA GLN A 144 -17.12 -0.13 8.95
C GLN A 144 -18.31 -0.38 9.86
N ALA A 145 -19.24 0.57 9.90
CA ALA A 145 -20.49 0.41 10.63
C ALA A 145 -21.57 -0.09 9.66
N VAL A 146 -22.11 -1.27 9.91
CA VAL A 146 -23.12 -1.91 9.06
C VAL A 146 -24.51 -1.31 9.25
N GLN A 147 -24.74 -0.63 10.36
CA GLN A 147 -26.02 0.03 10.64
C GLN A 147 -26.13 1.32 9.82
N GLY A 148 -27.20 1.47 9.06
CA GLY A 148 -27.43 2.61 8.18
C GLY A 148 -27.46 3.93 8.95
N GLY A 149 -26.53 4.82 8.60
CA GLY A 149 -26.37 6.15 9.19
C GLY A 149 -24.95 6.43 9.64
N MET A 150 -24.68 7.69 9.96
CA MET A 150 -23.37 8.08 10.53
C MET A 150 -23.25 7.50 11.95
N ALA A 151 -22.13 6.83 12.20
CA ALA A 151 -21.79 6.34 13.53
C ALA A 151 -21.06 7.42 14.33
N ASP A 152 -21.35 7.50 15.62
CA ASP A 152 -20.57 8.29 16.58
C ASP A 152 -19.34 7.45 16.98
N ILE A 153 -18.14 7.90 16.60
CA ILE A 153 -16.89 7.17 16.81
C ILE A 153 -15.92 8.08 17.57
N SER A 154 -15.40 7.53 18.65
CA SER A 154 -14.32 8.13 19.44
C SER A 154 -13.36 7.07 19.93
N ASP A 155 -12.13 7.46 20.23
CA ASP A 155 -11.13 6.58 20.84
C ASP A 155 -10.44 7.24 22.03
N MET A 156 -9.58 6.49 22.71
CA MET A 156 -8.85 6.98 23.88
C MET A 156 -7.73 7.98 23.51
N GLN A 157 -7.36 8.08 22.24
CA GLN A 157 -6.30 8.96 21.74
C GLN A 157 -6.84 10.26 21.16
N ASN A 158 -8.17 10.45 21.15
CA ASN A 158 -8.87 11.57 20.49
C ASN A 158 -8.47 11.69 19.00
N SER A 159 -8.40 10.55 18.32
CA SER A 159 -8.07 10.49 16.89
C SER A 159 -9.16 11.17 16.05
N GLU A 160 -8.75 11.82 14.98
CA GLU A 160 -9.67 12.39 14.00
C GLU A 160 -10.12 11.30 13.03
N PHE A 161 -11.41 10.96 13.04
CA PHE A 161 -12.02 10.00 12.15
C PHE A 161 -12.56 10.69 10.90
N LEU A 162 -11.88 10.45 9.77
CA LEU A 162 -12.37 10.84 8.44
C LEU A 162 -13.25 9.72 7.89
N TYR A 163 -14.22 10.04 7.05
CA TYR A 163 -15.12 9.02 6.51
C TYR A 163 -15.29 9.09 5.00
N LEU A 164 -15.62 7.96 4.41
CA LEU A 164 -16.13 7.82 3.06
C LEU A 164 -17.55 7.28 3.12
N GLU A 165 -18.46 7.94 2.40
CA GLU A 165 -19.83 7.48 2.20
C GLU A 165 -19.93 6.66 0.94
N GLU A 166 -20.54 5.49 1.04
CA GLU A 166 -20.88 4.63 -0.07
C GLU A 166 -22.38 4.44 -0.17
N GLN A 167 -22.94 4.78 -1.32
CA GLN A 167 -24.33 4.50 -1.59
C GLN A 167 -24.51 3.06 -2.09
N ASN A 168 -25.26 2.26 -1.36
CA ASN A 168 -25.74 0.98 -1.85
C ASN A 168 -27.07 1.20 -2.56
N ARG A 169 -27.00 1.33 -3.88
CA ARG A 169 -28.20 1.57 -4.72
C ARG A 169 -29.26 0.46 -4.62
N ALA A 170 -28.84 -0.79 -4.35
CA ALA A 170 -29.75 -1.92 -4.24
C ALA A 170 -30.59 -1.88 -2.96
N LEU A 171 -30.04 -1.35 -1.88
CA LEU A 171 -30.71 -1.26 -0.56
C LEU A 171 -31.19 0.13 -0.24
N ASN A 172 -30.95 1.11 -1.11
CA ASN A 172 -31.23 2.54 -0.90
C ASN A 172 -30.69 3.06 0.44
N ASN A 173 -29.53 2.54 0.86
CA ASN A 173 -28.84 2.86 2.09
C ASN A 173 -27.43 3.36 1.81
N SER A 174 -26.95 4.27 2.67
CA SER A 174 -25.54 4.68 2.70
C SER A 174 -24.79 3.89 3.75
N PHE A 175 -23.58 3.45 3.39
CA PHE A 175 -22.61 2.88 4.32
C PHE A 175 -21.50 3.88 4.55
N TYR A 176 -21.05 3.98 5.79
CA TYR A 176 -19.96 4.85 6.16
C TYR A 176 -18.77 4.01 6.61
N THR A 177 -17.63 4.26 5.99
CA THR A 177 -16.36 3.68 6.42
C THR A 177 -15.49 4.78 6.96
N TYR A 178 -15.03 4.64 8.19
CA TYR A 178 -14.23 5.63 8.91
C TYR A 178 -12.78 5.20 8.95
N TYR A 179 -11.92 6.19 8.90
CA TYR A 179 -10.47 6.01 8.85
C TYR A 179 -9.79 6.98 9.79
N ALA A 180 -8.88 6.50 10.60
CA ALA A 180 -8.11 7.35 11.49
C ALA A 180 -6.65 6.88 11.63
N TYR A 181 -5.79 7.82 11.97
CA TYR A 181 -4.45 7.56 12.47
C TYR A 181 -4.50 7.41 13.98
N ILE A 182 -4.02 6.27 14.50
CA ILE A 182 -4.07 5.93 15.93
C ILE A 182 -2.69 5.84 16.59
N GLY A 183 -1.63 6.26 15.88
CA GLY A 183 -0.27 6.22 16.42
C GLY A 183 0.23 4.79 16.61
N ASN A 184 0.01 4.22 17.78
CA ASN A 184 0.42 2.86 18.13
C ASN A 184 -0.77 2.08 18.69
N LEU A 185 -0.90 0.81 18.27
CA LEU A 185 -1.86 -0.12 18.82
C LEU A 185 -1.22 -0.83 20.03
N ASN A 186 -1.78 -0.65 21.19
CA ASN A 186 -1.42 -1.35 22.43
C ASN A 186 -2.63 -2.10 22.98
N ASP A 187 -2.40 -2.97 23.98
CA ASP A 187 -3.44 -3.80 24.58
C ASP A 187 -4.55 -3.00 25.30
N GLU A 188 -4.27 -1.74 25.63
CA GLU A 188 -5.23 -0.85 26.29
C GLU A 188 -6.06 -0.05 25.29
N TYR A 189 -5.70 -0.07 24.00
CA TYR A 189 -6.41 0.69 22.99
C TYR A 189 -7.86 0.22 22.86
N ALA A 190 -8.78 1.16 22.98
CA ALA A 190 -10.20 0.93 22.79
C ALA A 190 -10.83 2.10 22.05
N LEU A 191 -11.80 1.78 21.21
CA LEU A 191 -12.66 2.77 20.59
C LEU A 191 -14.11 2.56 21.04
N THR A 192 -14.88 3.61 20.97
CA THR A 192 -16.32 3.61 21.23
C THR A 192 -17.03 3.88 19.91
N VAL A 193 -17.94 3.01 19.53
CA VAL A 193 -18.80 3.15 18.35
C VAL A 193 -20.25 3.12 18.80
N ASN A 194 -21.00 4.21 18.60
CA ASN A 194 -22.38 4.36 19.04
C ASN A 194 -22.57 4.01 20.53
N GLY A 195 -21.63 4.42 21.39
CA GLY A 195 -21.66 4.13 22.84
C GLY A 195 -21.18 2.73 23.25
N VAL A 196 -20.88 1.84 22.29
CA VAL A 196 -20.33 0.50 22.57
C VAL A 196 -18.80 0.54 22.55
N ARG A 197 -18.16 0.14 23.64
CA ARG A 197 -16.70 0.06 23.73
C ARG A 197 -16.19 -1.23 23.10
N ILE A 198 -15.26 -1.09 22.17
CA ILE A 198 -14.68 -2.20 21.42
C ILE A 198 -13.15 -2.11 21.54
N THR A 199 -12.50 -3.23 21.84
CA THR A 199 -11.05 -3.36 21.90
C THR A 199 -10.59 -4.25 20.75
N PRO A 200 -9.90 -3.72 19.72
CA PRO A 200 -9.36 -4.54 18.64
C PRO A 200 -8.29 -5.49 19.20
N CYS A 201 -8.49 -6.79 19.01
CA CYS A 201 -7.46 -7.77 19.37
C CYS A 201 -6.26 -7.65 18.45
N GLN A 202 -5.05 -7.75 19.00
CA GLN A 202 -3.86 -7.95 18.21
C GLN A 202 -3.95 -9.32 17.52
N ALA A 203 -3.63 -9.35 16.21
CA ALA A 203 -3.67 -10.57 15.39
C ALA A 203 -2.36 -11.34 15.50
#